data_7a23643306a7ba67046f3b1eb6760643
#
_entry.id   7a23643306a7ba67046f3b1eb6760643
#
_cell.length_a   1.000
_cell.length_b   1.000
_cell.length_c   1.000
_cell.angle_alpha   90.00
_cell.angle_beta   90.00
_cell.angle_gamma   90.00
#
_symmetry.space_group_name_H-M   'P 1'
#
loop_
_entity.id
_entity.type
_entity.pdbx_description
1 polymer ?
#
loop_
_entity_poly.entity_id
_entity_poly.type
_entity_poly.pdbx_seq_one_letter_code
_entity_poly.pdbx_strand_id
1 'polypeptide(L)'
;MRILLCCEFYSPSVGGVQEVMKQLAERLVVRGHEVTVATTELPTRFFGQLNGVTIREFKVSGNLVRGMEGKVAEYRRFVTSQPFDVIMVKAAQQWTFDALWPALSKIKAGKVFVPCGFSGLYEPAYAE
;
A
#
# COMPACT_ATOMS: atom_id res chain seq x y z
N MET A 1 4.78 9.77 -14.56
CA MET A 1 3.47 9.39 -13.98
C MET A 1 3.50 9.54 -12.46
N ARG A 2 2.36 9.74 -11.88
CA ARG A 2 2.20 9.68 -10.43
C ARG A 2 1.78 8.26 -10.04
N ILE A 3 2.63 7.59 -9.27
CA ILE A 3 2.47 6.18 -8.91
C ILE A 3 2.34 6.05 -7.39
N LEU A 4 1.33 5.31 -6.95
CA LEU A 4 1.15 4.96 -5.55
C LEU A 4 1.47 3.48 -5.36
N LEU A 5 2.36 3.19 -4.42
CA LEU A 5 2.66 1.82 -3.99
C LEU A 5 2.10 1.64 -2.58
N CYS A 6 1.29 0.63 -2.38
CA CYS A 6 0.67 0.35 -1.08
C CYS A 6 1.24 -0.95 -0.53
N CYS A 7 1.88 -0.87 0.62
CA CYS A 7 2.44 -2.03 1.32
C CYS A 7 2.34 -1.84 2.83
N GLU A 8 2.10 -2.93 3.55
CA GLU A 8 1.91 -2.86 5.00
C GLU A 8 3.14 -2.30 5.71
N PHE A 9 4.34 -2.76 5.32
CA PHE A 9 5.58 -2.30 5.92
C PHE A 9 6.56 -1.80 4.85
N TYR A 10 7.35 -0.79 5.22
CA TYR A 10 8.34 -0.18 4.34
C TYR A 10 9.57 0.22 5.18
N SER A 11 10.65 0.63 4.51
CA SER A 11 11.88 1.11 5.18
C SER A 11 11.55 2.17 6.26
N PRO A 12 12.17 2.15 7.43
CA PRO A 12 13.35 1.38 7.85
C PRO A 12 13.05 -0.04 8.37
N SER A 13 11.80 -0.48 8.34
CA SER A 13 11.46 -1.85 8.67
C SER A 13 12.15 -2.80 7.68
N VAL A 14 12.68 -3.92 8.18
CA VAL A 14 13.49 -4.86 7.41
C VAL A 14 12.72 -6.14 7.13
N GLY A 15 12.81 -6.63 5.90
CA GLY A 15 12.17 -7.87 5.47
C GLY A 15 12.23 -7.99 3.95
N GLY A 16 11.94 -9.18 3.41
CA GLY A 16 12.01 -9.43 1.97
C GLY A 16 11.06 -8.57 1.15
N VAL A 17 9.82 -8.43 1.61
CA VAL A 17 8.80 -7.61 0.92
C VAL A 17 9.18 -6.13 0.96
N GLN A 18 9.63 -5.64 2.12
CA GLN A 18 10.05 -4.26 2.29
C GLN A 18 11.20 -3.92 1.34
N GLU A 19 12.17 -4.81 1.19
CA GLU A 19 13.31 -4.58 0.31
C GLU A 19 12.88 -4.55 -1.16
N VAL A 20 12.01 -5.45 -1.58
CA VAL A 20 11.50 -5.48 -2.95
C VAL A 20 10.75 -4.19 -3.28
N MET A 21 9.88 -3.74 -2.37
CA MET A 21 9.11 -2.52 -2.57
C MET A 21 10.00 -1.28 -2.60
N LYS A 22 11.03 -1.26 -1.75
CA LYS A 22 12.01 -0.16 -1.73
C LYS A 22 12.78 -0.08 -3.04
N GLN A 23 13.28 -1.21 -3.54
CA GLN A 23 14.00 -1.27 -4.80
C GLN A 23 13.11 -0.81 -5.96
N LEU A 24 11.89 -1.27 -6.01
CA LEU A 24 10.94 -0.87 -7.04
C LEU A 24 10.65 0.62 -6.99
N ALA A 25 10.33 1.15 -5.81
CA ALA A 25 10.01 2.57 -5.65
C ALA A 25 11.15 3.46 -6.07
N GLU A 26 12.36 3.15 -5.63
CA GLU A 26 13.53 3.98 -5.93
C GLU A 26 13.91 3.93 -7.41
N ARG A 27 13.73 2.77 -8.06
CA ARG A 27 13.96 2.64 -9.51
C ARG A 27 12.95 3.42 -10.33
N LEU A 28 11.70 3.46 -9.89
CA LEU A 28 10.67 4.26 -10.56
C LEU A 28 10.98 5.75 -10.46
N VAL A 29 11.49 6.20 -9.31
CA VAL A 29 11.93 7.60 -9.14
C VAL A 29 13.06 7.91 -10.12
N VAL A 30 14.05 7.04 -10.23
CA VAL A 30 15.18 7.23 -11.17
C VAL A 30 14.69 7.33 -12.61
N ARG A 31 13.60 6.66 -12.94
CA ARG A 31 12.99 6.73 -14.29
C ARG A 31 12.12 7.97 -14.51
N GLY A 32 12.06 8.87 -13.55
CA GLY A 32 11.34 10.13 -13.68
C GLY A 32 9.91 10.14 -13.22
N HIS A 33 9.46 9.11 -12.51
CA HIS A 33 8.10 9.06 -11.96
C HIS A 33 8.03 9.70 -10.58
N GLU A 34 6.88 10.26 -10.25
CA GLU A 34 6.58 10.74 -8.91
C GLU A 34 5.98 9.58 -8.13
N VAL A 35 6.71 9.08 -7.14
CA VAL A 35 6.34 7.86 -6.40
C VAL A 35 6.00 8.18 -4.96
N THR A 36 4.85 7.69 -4.52
CA THR A 36 4.42 7.74 -3.12
C THR A 36 4.21 6.31 -2.63
N VAL A 37 4.66 6.04 -1.40
CA VAL A 37 4.41 4.77 -0.73
C VAL A 37 3.43 5.02 0.41
N ALA A 38 2.32 4.29 0.42
CA ALA A 38 1.37 4.26 1.53
C ALA A 38 1.67 3.04 2.39
N THR A 39 1.93 3.25 3.66
CA THR A 39 2.40 2.19 4.56
C THR A 39 1.99 2.45 6.00
N THR A 40 2.22 1.47 6.87
CA THR A 40 1.94 1.59 8.30
C THR A 40 2.86 2.62 8.95
N GLU A 41 2.29 3.41 9.86
CA GLU A 41 3.05 4.33 10.70
C GLU A 41 4.05 3.57 11.56
N LEU A 42 5.31 4.01 11.57
CA LEU A 42 6.36 3.45 12.41
C LEU A 42 6.93 4.53 13.34
N PRO A 43 7.02 4.26 14.65
CA PRO A 43 7.62 5.22 15.59
C PRO A 43 9.09 5.54 15.27
N THR A 44 9.78 4.64 14.59
CA THR A 44 11.19 4.78 14.22
C THR A 44 11.40 5.48 12.88
N ARG A 45 10.32 5.81 12.16
CA ARG A 45 10.44 6.53 10.89
C ARG A 45 10.29 8.03 11.14
N PHE A 46 11.37 8.77 10.98
CA PHE A 46 11.43 10.21 11.22
C PHE A 46 11.49 11.03 9.94
N PHE A 47 11.15 10.43 8.80
CA PHE A 47 11.24 11.09 7.50
C PHE A 47 9.97 10.83 6.67
N GLY A 48 9.54 11.84 5.93
CA GLY A 48 8.42 11.73 4.99
C GLY A 48 8.87 11.47 3.55
N GLN A 49 10.19 11.41 3.31
CA GLN A 49 10.75 11.16 1.99
C GLN A 49 12.09 10.44 2.14
N LEU A 50 12.35 9.47 1.29
CA LEU A 50 13.59 8.71 1.28
C LEU A 50 13.97 8.39 -0.17
N ASN A 51 15.17 8.84 -0.59
CA ASN A 51 15.70 8.59 -1.94
C ASN A 51 14.71 8.99 -3.05
N GLY A 52 14.03 10.13 -2.85
CA GLY A 52 13.06 10.65 -3.80
C GLY A 52 11.65 10.06 -3.70
N VAL A 53 11.46 9.05 -2.84
CA VAL A 53 10.15 8.42 -2.63
C VAL A 53 9.44 9.13 -1.48
N THR A 54 8.22 9.63 -1.74
CA THR A 54 7.37 10.21 -0.69
C THR A 54 6.72 9.09 0.10
N ILE A 55 6.79 9.16 1.43
CA ILE A 55 6.21 8.14 2.31
C ILE A 55 5.02 8.75 3.04
N ARG A 56 3.86 8.17 2.84
CA ARG A 56 2.63 8.54 3.53
C ARG A 56 2.27 7.43 4.51
N GLU A 57 2.31 7.75 5.79
CA GLU A 57 2.00 6.79 6.84
C GLU A 57 0.53 6.84 7.23
N PHE A 58 -0.01 5.67 7.56
CA PHE A 58 -1.37 5.54 8.08
C PHE A 58 -1.35 4.69 9.34
N LYS A 59 -2.05 5.15 10.35
CA LYS A 59 -2.18 4.43 11.62
C LYS A 59 -3.27 3.38 11.48
N VAL A 60 -2.95 2.31 10.78
CA VAL A 60 -3.87 1.19 10.51
C VAL A 60 -3.13 -0.12 10.78
N SER A 61 -3.84 -1.10 11.27
CA SER A 61 -3.31 -2.45 11.51
C SER A 61 -4.38 -3.50 11.26
N GLY A 62 -3.96 -4.75 11.17
CA GLY A 62 -4.85 -5.89 10.97
C GLY A 62 -5.12 -6.22 9.51
N ASN A 63 -6.18 -6.99 9.29
CA ASN A 63 -6.65 -7.38 7.96
C ASN A 63 -8.13 -7.76 8.02
N LEU A 64 -8.70 -8.13 6.88
CA LEU A 64 -10.12 -8.46 6.80
C LEU A 64 -10.51 -9.64 7.68
N VAL A 65 -9.63 -10.64 7.79
CA VAL A 65 -9.89 -11.85 8.59
C VAL A 65 -9.82 -11.58 10.09
N ARG A 66 -8.81 -10.83 10.52
CA ARG A 66 -8.57 -10.53 11.95
C ARG A 66 -9.27 -9.26 12.43
N GLY A 67 -9.81 -8.48 11.50
CA GLY A 67 -10.34 -7.16 11.78
C GLY A 67 -9.28 -6.08 11.57
N MET A 68 -9.70 -4.95 11.02
CA MET A 68 -8.84 -3.79 10.81
C MET A 68 -9.13 -2.73 11.86
N GLU A 69 -8.08 -2.11 12.38
CA GLU A 69 -8.17 -1.03 13.36
C GLU A 69 -7.43 0.19 12.88
N GLY A 70 -7.87 1.37 13.33
CA GLY A 70 -7.20 2.62 13.08
C GLY A 70 -7.85 3.47 11.99
N LYS A 71 -7.05 4.25 11.29
CA LYS A 71 -7.51 5.29 10.35
C LYS A 71 -7.83 4.74 8.95
N VAL A 72 -8.66 3.70 8.89
CA VAL A 72 -9.02 3.04 7.63
C VAL A 72 -9.72 4.00 6.66
N ALA A 73 -10.64 4.82 7.14
CA ALA A 73 -11.36 5.78 6.30
C ALA A 73 -10.43 6.85 5.72
N GLU A 74 -9.43 7.28 6.47
CA GLU A 74 -8.43 8.25 6.00
C GLU A 74 -7.63 7.67 4.85
N TYR A 75 -7.22 6.42 4.96
CA TYR A 75 -6.49 5.72 3.91
C TYR A 75 -7.35 5.57 2.64
N ARG A 76 -8.59 5.10 2.76
CA ARG A 76 -9.50 5.00 1.62
C ARG A 76 -9.70 6.33 0.92
N ARG A 77 -9.88 7.40 1.69
CA ARG A 77 -10.05 8.74 1.15
C ARG A 77 -8.81 9.19 0.40
N PHE A 78 -7.65 8.95 0.96
CA PHE A 78 -6.38 9.31 0.33
C PHE A 78 -6.25 8.63 -1.04
N VAL A 79 -6.46 7.32 -1.11
CA VAL A 79 -6.30 6.55 -2.34
C VAL A 79 -7.33 6.95 -3.40
N THR A 80 -8.57 7.22 -3.00
CA THR A 80 -9.65 7.53 -3.95
C THR A 80 -9.66 8.98 -4.40
N SER A 81 -9.07 9.90 -3.63
CA SER A 81 -9.14 11.34 -3.93
C SER A 81 -7.90 11.90 -4.61
N GLN A 82 -6.76 11.24 -4.51
CA GLN A 82 -5.51 11.75 -5.11
C GLN A 82 -5.40 11.32 -6.57
N PRO A 83 -4.86 12.20 -7.44
CA PRO A 83 -4.80 11.93 -8.88
C PRO A 83 -3.61 11.05 -9.26
N PHE A 84 -3.58 9.81 -8.78
CA PHE A 84 -2.58 8.84 -9.19
C PHE A 84 -2.92 8.27 -10.57
N ASP A 85 -1.90 8.01 -11.36
CA ASP A 85 -2.05 7.35 -12.66
C ASP A 85 -2.12 5.84 -12.51
N VAL A 86 -1.31 5.30 -11.59
CA VAL A 86 -1.25 3.86 -11.31
C VAL A 86 -1.17 3.64 -9.81
N ILE A 87 -1.91 2.66 -9.33
CA ILE A 87 -1.87 2.21 -7.93
C ILE A 87 -1.49 0.73 -7.92
N MET A 88 -0.41 0.40 -7.24
CA MET A 88 0.03 -0.97 -7.04
C MET A 88 -0.16 -1.34 -5.58
N VAL A 89 -0.89 -2.42 -5.32
CA VAL A 89 -1.17 -2.89 -3.97
C VAL A 89 -0.52 -4.24 -3.76
N LYS A 90 0.29 -4.34 -2.73
CA LYS A 90 0.99 -5.56 -2.35
C LYS A 90 0.11 -6.43 -1.46
N ALA A 91 -0.17 -7.63 -1.91
CA ALA A 91 -0.74 -8.77 -1.18
C ALA A 91 -2.13 -8.59 -0.57
N ALA A 92 -2.94 -9.62 -0.70
CA ALA A 92 -4.13 -9.83 0.11
C ALA A 92 -3.73 -10.18 1.55
N GLN A 93 -4.67 -10.10 2.48
CA GLN A 93 -4.48 -10.36 3.91
C GLN A 93 -3.60 -9.30 4.60
N GLN A 94 -3.45 -8.14 3.97
CA GLN A 94 -2.85 -6.95 4.58
C GLN A 94 -3.86 -5.82 4.50
N TRP A 95 -3.82 -4.91 5.50
CA TRP A 95 -4.78 -3.81 5.53
C TRP A 95 -4.70 -2.91 4.29
N THR A 96 -3.55 -2.81 3.67
CA THR A 96 -3.37 -1.96 2.48
C THR A 96 -4.27 -2.37 1.32
N PHE A 97 -4.49 -3.67 1.13
CA PHE A 97 -5.43 -4.19 0.15
C PHE A 97 -6.84 -4.30 0.75
N ASP A 98 -6.96 -4.89 1.93
CA ASP A 98 -8.25 -5.23 2.52
C ASP A 98 -9.09 -3.98 2.80
N ALA A 99 -8.46 -2.88 3.20
CA ALA A 99 -9.15 -1.60 3.40
C ALA A 99 -9.67 -1.02 2.09
N LEU A 100 -9.03 -1.29 0.96
CA LEU A 100 -9.45 -0.78 -0.36
C LEU A 100 -10.50 -1.65 -1.02
N TRP A 101 -10.67 -2.89 -0.59
CA TRP A 101 -11.58 -3.86 -1.22
C TRP A 101 -12.96 -3.28 -1.52
N PRO A 102 -13.65 -2.63 -0.57
CA PRO A 102 -14.97 -2.08 -0.84
C PRO A 102 -14.97 -0.84 -1.75
N ALA A 103 -13.81 -0.21 -1.93
CA ALA A 103 -13.68 1.05 -2.67
C ALA A 103 -12.99 0.89 -4.03
N LEU A 104 -12.64 -0.33 -4.44
CA LEU A 104 -11.90 -0.57 -5.68
C LEU A 104 -12.59 0.01 -6.91
N SER A 105 -13.91 -0.07 -6.99
CA SER A 105 -14.67 0.47 -8.12
C SER A 105 -14.63 1.99 -8.22
N LYS A 106 -14.27 2.69 -7.13
CA LYS A 106 -14.17 4.15 -7.08
C LYS A 106 -12.79 4.66 -7.45
N ILE A 107 -11.82 3.79 -7.58
CA ILE A 107 -10.46 4.15 -7.94
C ILE A 107 -10.35 4.23 -9.45
N LYS A 108 -10.02 5.43 -9.96
CA LYS A 108 -9.94 5.69 -11.40
C LYS A 108 -8.59 5.32 -12.02
N ALA A 109 -7.55 5.24 -11.20
CA ALA A 109 -6.19 4.90 -11.64
C ALA A 109 -6.11 3.47 -12.16
N GLY A 110 -5.10 3.19 -12.96
CA GLY A 110 -4.73 1.80 -13.30
C GLY A 110 -4.37 1.05 -12.02
N LYS A 111 -4.89 -0.16 -11.88
CA LYS A 111 -4.73 -0.95 -10.66
C LYS A 111 -3.87 -2.17 -10.93
N VAL A 112 -2.82 -2.36 -10.10
CA VAL A 112 -1.96 -3.53 -10.16
C VAL A 112 -1.98 -4.19 -8.79
N PHE A 113 -2.33 -5.46 -8.76
CA PHE A 113 -2.32 -6.25 -7.53
C PHE A 113 -1.19 -7.27 -7.59
N VAL A 114 -0.34 -7.28 -6.57
CA VAL A 114 0.82 -8.17 -6.51
C VAL A 114 0.64 -9.11 -5.32
N PRO A 115 0.15 -10.34 -5.54
CA PRO A 115 -0.04 -11.28 -4.44
C PRO A 115 1.29 -11.88 -4.00
N CYS A 116 1.42 -12.09 -2.67
CA CYS A 116 2.56 -12.81 -2.09
C CYS A 116 2.28 -14.29 -1.91
N GLY A 117 1.02 -14.68 -1.94
CA GLY A 117 0.58 -16.05 -1.74
C GLY A 117 -0.92 -16.14 -1.95
N PHE A 118 -1.46 -17.34 -1.86
CA PHE A 118 -2.85 -17.61 -2.17
C PHE A 118 -3.63 -18.27 -1.02
N SER A 119 -3.10 -18.22 0.20
CA SER A 119 -3.81 -18.76 1.37
C SER A 119 -5.17 -18.13 1.58
N GLY A 120 -5.33 -16.86 1.20
CA GLY A 120 -6.58 -16.15 1.29
C GLY A 120 -7.70 -16.73 0.41
N LEU A 121 -7.38 -17.54 -0.58
CA LEU A 121 -8.38 -18.18 -1.44
C LEU A 121 -9.32 -19.11 -0.67
N TYR A 122 -8.87 -19.60 0.47
CA TYR A 122 -9.65 -20.51 1.31
C TYR A 122 -10.42 -19.80 2.42
N GLU A 123 -10.32 -18.49 2.51
CA GLU A 123 -11.01 -17.69 3.51
C GLU A 123 -12.32 -17.13 2.92
N PRO A 124 -13.49 -17.40 3.56
CA PRO A 124 -14.76 -16.92 3.03
C PRO A 124 -14.82 -15.39 2.84
N ALA A 125 -14.06 -14.63 3.63
CA ALA A 125 -14.01 -13.17 3.51
C ALA A 125 -13.46 -12.68 2.15
N TYR A 126 -12.75 -13.53 1.42
CA TYR A 126 -12.18 -13.21 0.10
C TYR A 126 -12.88 -13.97 -1.03
N ALA A 127 -14.02 -14.59 -0.77
CA ALA A 127 -14.71 -15.44 -1.74
C ALA A 127 -15.45 -14.68 -2.84
N GLU A 128 -15.33 -13.37 -2.93
CA GLU A 128 -15.99 -12.51 -3.93
C GLU A 128 -15.19 -12.33 -5.20
#